data_fe6cedf1e262ff0ed25ac1109747d692
#
_entry.id   fe6cedf1e262ff0ed25ac1109747d692
#
_cell.length_a   1.000
_cell.length_b   1.000
_cell.length_c   1.000
_cell.angle_alpha   90.00
_cell.angle_beta   90.00
_cell.angle_gamma   90.00
#
_symmetry.space_group_name_H-M   'P 1'
#
loop_
_entity.id
_entity.type
_entity.pdbx_description
1 polymer ?
#
loop_
_entity_poly.entity_id
_entity_poly.type
_entity_poly.pdbx_seq_one_letter_code
_entity_poly.pdbx_strand_id
1 'polypeptide(L)'
;MNQKVIKPGIVRRMVERIESSGQSVSPEIADMCVTAFLDAVADILSEGDTVILRGYMNIYPKYCKSKEVKNVMDKSRVTIPAHYKAGIKAGKKLNVACQNLIEQEIRDGED
;
A
#
# COMPACT_ATOMS: atom_id res chain seq x y z
N MET A 1 2.21 -16.77 -8.48
CA MET A 1 1.64 -17.19 -7.21
C MET A 1 1.31 -16.02 -6.34
N ASN A 2 0.15 -16.06 -5.73
CA ASN A 2 -0.35 -14.96 -4.93
C ASN A 2 -0.21 -15.29 -3.44
N GLN A 3 0.75 -14.66 -2.77
CA GLN A 3 0.94 -14.80 -1.33
C GLN A 3 0.66 -13.45 -0.68
N LYS A 4 0.04 -13.50 0.48
CA LYS A 4 -0.18 -12.31 1.28
C LYS A 4 0.98 -12.17 2.25
N VAL A 5 1.73 -11.08 2.11
CA VAL A 5 2.87 -10.79 2.98
C VAL A 5 2.39 -9.80 4.04
N ILE A 6 2.44 -10.22 5.29
CA ILE A 6 2.05 -9.36 6.41
C ILE A 6 3.27 -8.67 7.00
N LYS A 7 3.07 -7.79 7.97
CA LYS A 7 4.12 -6.94 8.53
C LYS A 7 5.42 -7.65 8.90
N PRO A 8 5.41 -8.80 9.62
CA PRO A 8 6.68 -9.49 9.94
C PRO A 8 7.46 -9.91 8.69
N GLY A 9 6.78 -10.31 7.62
CA GLY A 9 7.43 -10.67 6.36
C GLY A 9 8.04 -9.45 5.67
N ILE A 10 7.37 -8.30 5.76
CA ILE A 10 7.89 -7.03 5.21
C ILE A 10 9.15 -6.61 5.97
N VAL A 11 9.10 -6.68 7.31
CA VAL A 11 10.24 -6.32 8.17
C VAL A 11 11.45 -7.18 7.83
N ARG A 12 11.26 -8.50 7.67
CA ARG A 12 12.34 -9.40 7.30
C ARG A 12 12.98 -9.00 5.98
N ARG A 13 12.18 -8.68 4.98
CA ARG A 13 12.71 -8.24 3.68
C ARG A 13 13.41 -6.89 3.77
N MET A 14 12.94 -6.00 4.65
CA MET A 14 13.63 -4.74 4.90
C MET A 14 15.02 -4.98 5.46
N VAL A 15 15.15 -5.87 6.44
CA VAL A 15 16.44 -6.23 7.04
C VAL A 15 17.37 -6.79 5.97
N GLU A 16 16.88 -7.71 5.14
CA GLU A 16 17.66 -8.29 4.05
C GLU A 16 18.17 -7.24 3.07
N ARG A 17 17.31 -6.28 2.70
CA ARG A 17 17.68 -5.20 1.78
C ARG A 17 18.75 -4.30 2.38
N ILE A 18 18.64 -3.98 3.67
CA ILE A 18 19.61 -3.14 4.35
C ILE A 18 20.95 -3.88 4.45
N GLU A 19 20.91 -5.16 4.79
CA GLU A 19 22.14 -5.99 4.87
C GLU A 19 22.84 -6.08 3.51
N SER A 20 22.10 -6.18 2.42
CA SER A 20 22.69 -6.24 1.08
C SER A 20 23.35 -4.94 0.67
N SER A 21 23.06 -3.83 1.35
CA SER A 21 23.74 -2.54 1.11
C SER A 21 25.00 -2.37 1.96
N GLY A 22 25.36 -3.38 2.78
CA GLY A 22 26.53 -3.31 3.64
C GLY A 22 26.27 -2.80 5.05
N GLN A 23 25.02 -2.46 5.34
CA GLN A 23 24.63 -2.02 6.68
C GLN A 23 23.91 -3.14 7.40
N SER A 24 23.68 -2.98 8.71
CA SER A 24 22.89 -3.94 9.48
C SER A 24 21.89 -3.21 10.35
N VAL A 25 20.75 -3.85 10.56
CA VAL A 25 19.68 -3.31 11.40
C VAL A 25 19.00 -4.48 12.10
N SER A 26 18.62 -4.28 13.36
CA SER A 26 17.86 -5.32 14.07
C SER A 26 16.41 -5.36 13.55
N PRO A 27 15.77 -6.54 13.59
CA PRO A 27 14.35 -6.62 13.22
C PRO A 27 13.46 -5.71 14.05
N GLU A 28 13.77 -5.50 15.33
CA GLU A 28 13.00 -4.61 16.21
C GLU A 28 13.07 -3.15 15.73
N ILE A 29 14.25 -2.71 15.33
CA ILE A 29 14.42 -1.35 14.81
C ILE A 29 13.72 -1.19 13.47
N ALA A 30 13.83 -2.20 12.60
CA ALA A 30 13.15 -2.18 11.30
C ALA A 30 11.63 -2.13 11.48
N ASP A 31 11.10 -2.89 12.44
CA ASP A 31 9.67 -2.84 12.76
C ASP A 31 9.23 -1.47 13.24
N MET A 32 10.02 -0.85 14.12
CA MET A 32 9.75 0.52 14.58
C MET A 32 9.76 1.52 13.43
N CYS A 33 10.69 1.36 12.49
CA CYS A 33 10.79 2.26 11.34
C CYS A 33 9.57 2.18 10.44
N VAL A 34 9.09 0.97 10.14
CA VAL A 34 7.92 0.82 9.27
C VAL A 34 6.66 1.32 9.98
N THR A 35 6.54 1.08 11.28
CA THR A 35 5.41 1.60 12.05
C THR A 35 5.42 3.13 12.08
N ALA A 36 6.58 3.72 12.37
CA ALA A 36 6.72 5.18 12.40
C ALA A 36 6.41 5.80 11.04
N PHE A 37 6.85 5.16 9.97
CA PHE A 37 6.56 5.63 8.61
C PHE A 37 5.06 5.63 8.34
N LEU A 38 4.38 4.54 8.66
CA LEU A 38 2.94 4.42 8.43
C LEU A 38 2.14 5.41 9.29
N ASP A 39 2.55 5.58 10.55
CA ASP A 39 1.90 6.55 11.44
C ASP A 39 2.12 7.99 10.96
N ALA A 40 3.31 8.28 10.46
CA ALA A 40 3.60 9.61 9.89
C ALA A 40 2.74 9.88 8.65
N VAL A 41 2.54 8.88 7.80
CA VAL A 41 1.66 9.00 6.65
C VAL A 41 0.22 9.29 7.10
N ALA A 42 -0.25 8.56 8.12
CA ALA A 42 -1.59 8.79 8.67
C ALA A 42 -1.75 10.20 9.21
N ASP A 43 -0.73 10.71 9.92
CA ASP A 43 -0.75 12.07 10.46
C ASP A 43 -0.85 13.11 9.35
N ILE A 44 -0.06 12.95 8.29
CA ILE A 44 -0.07 13.89 7.16
C ILE A 44 -1.45 13.91 6.49
N LEU A 45 -2.03 12.72 6.27
CA LEU A 45 -3.36 12.62 5.67
C LEU A 45 -4.43 13.24 6.56
N SER A 46 -4.31 13.11 7.89
CA SER A 46 -5.27 13.71 8.83
C SER A 46 -5.25 15.23 8.78
N GLU A 47 -4.14 15.82 8.37
CA GLU A 47 -4.02 17.26 8.17
C GLU A 47 -4.55 17.72 6.81
N GLY A 48 -5.00 16.78 5.97
CA GLY A 48 -5.49 17.08 4.64
C GLY A 48 -4.41 17.17 3.56
N ASP A 49 -3.19 16.80 3.89
CA ASP A 49 -2.05 16.91 2.98
C ASP A 49 -1.82 15.63 2.19
N THR A 50 -1.04 15.75 1.14
CA THR A 50 -0.71 14.64 0.23
C THR A 50 0.72 14.18 0.48
N VAL A 51 0.92 12.87 0.53
CA VAL A 51 2.25 12.27 0.64
C VAL A 51 2.74 11.92 -0.76
N ILE A 52 3.91 12.43 -1.12
CA ILE A 52 4.51 12.15 -2.42
C ILE A 52 5.82 11.39 -2.20
N LEU A 53 5.83 10.13 -2.63
CA LEU A 53 7.02 9.27 -2.60
C LEU A 53 7.44 9.04 -4.05
N ARG A 54 8.31 9.89 -4.54
CA ARG A 54 8.70 9.93 -5.96
C ARG A 54 9.15 8.57 -6.47
N GLY A 55 8.51 8.13 -7.55
CA GLY A 55 8.80 6.85 -8.17
C GLY A 55 8.03 5.68 -7.57
N TYR A 56 7.52 5.81 -6.35
CA TYR A 56 6.81 4.72 -5.66
C TYR A 56 5.31 4.92 -5.64
N MET A 57 4.84 5.95 -4.95
CA MET A 57 3.39 6.18 -4.84
C MET A 57 3.09 7.58 -4.34
N ASN A 58 1.87 8.02 -4.62
CA ASN A 58 1.29 9.21 -4.00
C ASN A 58 0.11 8.75 -3.17
N ILE A 59 -0.01 9.27 -1.95
CA ILE A 59 -1.10 8.95 -1.04
C ILE A 59 -1.80 10.26 -0.69
N TYR A 60 -3.11 10.31 -0.88
CA TYR A 60 -3.86 11.56 -0.75
C TYR A 60 -5.24 11.30 -0.13
N PRO A 61 -5.82 12.31 0.54
CA PRO A 61 -7.21 12.20 0.98
C PRO A 61 -8.12 12.34 -0.24
N LYS A 62 -8.94 11.31 -0.48
CA LYS A 62 -9.87 11.29 -1.61
C LYS A 62 -11.27 11.58 -1.13
N TYR A 63 -11.88 12.62 -1.68
CA TYR A 63 -13.26 12.96 -1.36
C TYR A 63 -14.22 11.99 -2.03
N CYS A 64 -15.16 11.47 -1.25
CA CYS A 64 -16.22 10.60 -1.73
C CYS A 64 -17.56 11.25 -1.46
N LYS A 65 -18.34 11.48 -2.53
CA LYS A 65 -19.67 12.06 -2.41
C LYS A 65 -20.60 11.11 -1.67
N SER A 66 -21.62 11.68 -1.01
CA SER A 66 -22.67 10.86 -0.42
C SER A 66 -23.39 10.11 -1.55
N LYS A 67 -23.81 8.90 -1.25
CA LYS A 67 -24.57 8.09 -2.20
C LYS A 67 -25.56 7.20 -1.47
N GLU A 68 -26.65 6.85 -2.17
CA GLU A 68 -27.58 5.88 -1.68
C GLU A 68 -27.26 4.52 -2.27
N VAL A 69 -27.21 3.51 -1.41
CA VAL A 69 -27.06 2.12 -1.83
C VAL A 69 -28.27 1.34 -1.35
N LYS A 70 -28.72 0.41 -2.19
CA LYS A 70 -29.84 -0.45 -1.84
C LYS A 70 -29.30 -1.68 -1.10
N ASN A 71 -29.85 -1.92 0.09
CA ASN A 71 -29.51 -3.13 0.83
C ASN A 71 -30.19 -4.32 0.16
N VAL A 72 -29.41 -5.29 -0.29
CA VAL A 72 -29.90 -6.45 -1.00
C VAL A 72 -30.74 -7.37 -0.09
N MET A 73 -30.44 -7.36 1.21
CA MET A 73 -31.07 -8.27 2.17
C MET A 73 -32.50 -7.84 2.53
N ASP A 74 -32.74 -6.55 2.80
CA ASP A 74 -34.03 -6.06 3.26
C ASP A 74 -34.67 -5.03 2.32
N LYS A 75 -34.04 -4.76 1.19
CA LYS A 75 -34.48 -3.80 0.17
C LYS A 75 -34.57 -2.35 0.69
N SER A 76 -34.03 -2.06 1.86
CA SER A 76 -33.98 -0.70 2.37
C SER A 76 -32.88 0.09 1.66
N ARG A 77 -33.03 1.40 1.62
CA ARG A 77 -32.00 2.29 1.10
C ARG A 77 -31.16 2.81 2.26
N VAL A 78 -29.83 2.67 2.12
CA VAL A 78 -28.90 3.19 3.10
C VAL A 78 -28.13 4.32 2.45
N THR A 79 -28.10 5.47 3.12
CA THR A 79 -27.33 6.62 2.65
C THR A 79 -25.94 6.55 3.25
N ILE A 80 -24.92 6.51 2.38
CA ILE A 80 -23.53 6.62 2.80
C ILE A 80 -23.19 8.11 2.75
N PRO A 81 -22.85 8.74 3.91
CA PRO A 81 -22.58 10.17 3.92
C PRO A 81 -21.28 10.49 3.17
N ALA A 82 -21.14 11.73 2.75
CA ALA A 82 -19.90 12.21 2.17
C ALA A 82 -18.76 12.05 3.17
N HIS A 83 -17.59 11.61 2.68
CA HIS A 83 -16.44 11.36 3.54
C HIS A 83 -15.15 11.43 2.73
N TYR A 84 -14.03 11.43 3.43
CA TYR A 84 -12.72 11.29 2.83
C TYR A 84 -12.16 9.91 3.15
N LYS A 85 -11.43 9.36 2.20
CA LYS A 85 -10.68 8.11 2.41
C LYS A 85 -9.31 8.23 1.78
N ALA A 86 -8.40 7.35 2.18
CA ALA A 86 -7.07 7.35 1.59
C ALA A 86 -7.13 6.85 0.14
N GLY A 87 -6.61 7.66 -0.78
CA GLY A 87 -6.40 7.25 -2.16
C GLY A 87 -4.92 7.01 -2.39
N ILE A 88 -4.60 5.99 -3.18
CA ILE A 88 -3.21 5.64 -3.47
C ILE A 88 -3.05 5.52 -4.97
N LYS A 89 -2.06 6.25 -5.51
CA LYS A 89 -1.71 6.15 -6.93
C LYS A 89 -0.30 5.60 -7.04
N ALA A 90 -0.19 4.42 -7.67
CA ALA A 90 1.10 3.75 -7.83
C ALA A 90 2.01 4.52 -8.78
N GLY A 91 3.30 4.58 -8.45
CA GLY A 91 4.31 5.19 -9.27
C GLY A 91 4.99 4.19 -10.19
N LYS A 92 5.95 4.71 -10.97
CA LYS A 92 6.63 3.92 -12.01
C LYS A 92 7.35 2.69 -11.45
N LYS A 93 8.04 2.84 -10.32
CA LYS A 93 8.82 1.72 -9.76
C LYS A 93 7.94 0.55 -9.36
N LEU A 94 6.77 0.82 -8.79
CA LEU A 94 5.84 -0.24 -8.41
C LEU A 94 5.20 -0.87 -9.62
N ASN A 95 4.84 -0.07 -10.63
CA ASN A 95 4.23 -0.58 -11.85
C ASN A 95 5.22 -1.43 -12.64
N VAL A 96 6.48 -1.03 -12.74
CA VAL A 96 7.53 -1.80 -13.41
C VAL A 96 7.74 -3.14 -12.70
N ALA A 97 7.73 -3.15 -11.37
CA ALA A 97 7.86 -4.39 -10.61
C ALA A 97 6.73 -5.38 -10.96
N CYS A 98 5.50 -4.87 -11.11
CA CYS A 98 4.37 -5.72 -11.49
C CYS A 98 4.44 -6.19 -12.94
N GLN A 99 4.99 -5.38 -13.84
CA GLN A 99 5.15 -5.77 -15.25
C GLN A 99 6.04 -6.98 -15.43
N ASN A 100 6.99 -7.18 -14.53
CA ASN A 100 7.88 -8.34 -14.57
C ASN A 100 7.14 -9.67 -14.40
N LEU A 101 5.92 -9.65 -13.86
CA LEU A 101 5.10 -10.86 -13.70
C LEU A 101 4.74 -11.50 -15.04
N ILE A 102 4.51 -10.72 -16.08
CA ILE A 102 4.17 -11.24 -17.41
C ILE A 102 5.34 -12.05 -17.95
N GLU A 103 6.56 -11.57 -17.80
CA GLU A 103 7.75 -12.28 -18.26
C GLU A 103 7.93 -13.60 -17.52
N GLN A 104 7.68 -13.63 -16.21
CA GLN A 104 7.74 -14.86 -15.42
C GLN A 104 6.68 -15.86 -15.83
N GLU A 105 5.46 -15.41 -16.08
CA GLU A 105 4.37 -16.29 -16.55
C GLU A 105 4.69 -16.90 -17.90
N ILE A 106 5.27 -16.13 -18.82
CA ILE A 106 5.69 -16.64 -20.12
C ILE A 106 6.76 -17.71 -19.96
N ARG A 107 7.75 -17.50 -19.09
CA ARG A 107 8.80 -18.51 -18.83
C ARG A 107 8.22 -19.79 -18.25
N ASP A 108 7.33 -19.64 -17.27
CA ASP A 108 6.71 -20.82 -16.63
C ASP A 108 5.81 -21.58 -17.60
N GLY A 109 5.24 -20.88 -18.59
CA GLY A 109 4.39 -21.50 -19.58
C GLY A 109 5.12 -22.17 -20.74
N GLU A 110 6.43 -21.99 -20.87
CA GLU A 110 7.23 -22.57 -21.95
C GLU A 110 7.69 -24.00 -21.66
N ASP A 111 7.44 -24.51 -20.49
CA ASP A 111 7.83 -25.90 -20.15
C ASP A 111 6.90 -26.94 -20.80
#